data_7c2cd83f11f51b124242c54c1a9497c7
#
_entry.id   7c2cd83f11f51b124242c54c1a9497c7
#
_cell.length_a   1.000
_cell.length_b   1.000
_cell.length_c   1.000
_cell.angle_alpha   90.00
_cell.angle_beta   90.00
_cell.angle_gamma   90.00
#
_symmetry.space_group_name_H-M   'P 1'
#
loop_
_entity.id
_entity.type
_entity.pdbx_description
1 polymer ?
#
loop_
_entity_poly.entity_id
_entity_poly.type
_entity_poly.pdbx_seq_one_letter_code
_entity_poly.pdbx_strand_id
1 'polypeptide(L)'
;FGHVILKEFHIDNPSSYFTGYVKQYTDMPMLVILEKNGDMLTQGRFLRASDLVDNLGQENNPEWKTIVLDSNDNQLKSPLGSIGYRWGQSGKWNLENREGGTGADINSHLSLKNNSDVIADVAFPYFGGQEHEYDYFKHTDHKDVQLRKVPARKVQLADGSEVLVATVFDLTIANYGVDNGLGDANCATSFDDDKPYTPAWQEKVTGVKRADVIIYDQLGTAAFL
;
A
#
# COMPACT_ATOMS: atom_id res chain seq x y z
N PHE A 1 -5.38 12.15 -10.92
CA PHE A 1 -6.19 12.26 -9.68
C PHE A 1 -5.52 11.51 -8.52
N GLY A 2 -5.30 10.19 -8.57
CA GLY A 2 -4.74 9.43 -7.45
C GLY A 2 -3.44 9.99 -6.88
N HIS A 3 -2.55 10.50 -7.73
CA HIS A 3 -1.32 11.16 -7.28
C HIS A 3 -1.60 12.41 -6.43
N VAL A 4 -2.59 13.24 -6.81
CA VAL A 4 -2.97 14.45 -6.08
C VAL A 4 -3.56 14.09 -4.72
N ILE A 5 -4.54 13.17 -4.69
CA ILE A 5 -5.18 12.71 -3.44
C ILE A 5 -4.13 12.18 -2.46
N LEU A 6 -3.26 11.28 -2.93
CA LEU A 6 -2.25 10.65 -2.07
C LEU A 6 -1.25 11.69 -1.55
N LYS A 7 -0.76 12.58 -2.42
CA LYS A 7 0.20 13.61 -2.01
C LYS A 7 -0.43 14.60 -1.04
N GLU A 8 -1.57 15.19 -1.39
CA GLU A 8 -2.14 16.29 -0.62
C GLU A 8 -2.76 15.83 0.71
N PHE A 9 -3.59 14.77 0.68
CA PHE A 9 -4.41 14.39 1.85
C PHE A 9 -3.83 13.25 2.69
N HIS A 10 -2.78 12.59 2.22
CA HIS A 10 -2.15 11.52 2.98
C HIS A 10 -0.68 11.79 3.32
N ILE A 11 0.03 12.62 2.54
CA ILE A 11 1.45 12.91 2.77
C ILE A 11 1.66 14.34 3.28
N ASP A 12 1.22 15.36 2.52
CA ASP A 12 1.50 16.77 2.84
C ASP A 12 0.59 17.27 3.97
N ASN A 13 -0.71 16.97 3.92
CA ASN A 13 -1.71 17.39 4.88
C ASN A 13 -2.58 16.22 5.34
N PRO A 14 -2.04 15.21 6.04
CA PRO A 14 -2.80 14.05 6.44
C PRO A 14 -3.95 14.44 7.36
N SER A 15 -5.19 14.09 6.99
CA SER A 15 -6.35 14.30 7.82
C SER A 15 -6.72 13.03 8.59
N SER A 16 -7.22 13.21 9.82
CA SER A 16 -7.71 12.09 10.63
C SER A 16 -8.91 11.38 9.99
N TYR A 17 -9.73 12.13 9.24
CA TYR A 17 -10.86 11.57 8.51
C TYR A 17 -10.39 10.56 7.44
N PHE A 18 -9.51 10.98 6.52
CA PHE A 18 -9.00 10.08 5.48
C PHE A 18 -8.19 8.93 6.06
N THR A 19 -7.34 9.20 7.05
CA THR A 19 -6.57 8.15 7.72
C THR A 19 -7.47 7.12 8.39
N GLY A 20 -8.52 7.56 9.10
CA GLY A 20 -9.51 6.69 9.72
C GLY A 20 -10.29 5.89 8.68
N TYR A 21 -10.74 6.56 7.60
CA TYR A 21 -11.48 5.92 6.52
C TYR A 21 -10.69 4.80 5.87
N VAL A 22 -9.45 5.07 5.44
CA VAL A 22 -8.64 4.06 4.73
C VAL A 22 -8.26 2.88 5.62
N LYS A 23 -8.09 3.09 6.93
CA LYS A 23 -7.82 2.01 7.88
C LYS A 23 -9.02 1.09 8.11
N GLN A 24 -10.24 1.60 8.00
CA GLN A 24 -11.46 0.85 8.28
C GLN A 24 -12.08 0.21 7.05
N TYR A 25 -12.01 0.89 5.90
CA TYR A 25 -12.83 0.53 4.73
C TYR A 25 -12.01 0.09 3.53
N THR A 26 -10.69 0.07 3.65
CA THR A 26 -9.80 -0.36 2.56
C THR A 26 -8.77 -1.36 3.06
N ASP A 27 -8.03 -1.95 2.12
CA ASP A 27 -6.90 -2.83 2.38
C ASP A 27 -5.57 -2.09 2.61
N MET A 28 -5.58 -0.77 2.57
CA MET A 28 -4.38 0.07 2.68
C MET A 28 -3.44 -0.29 3.85
N PRO A 29 -3.92 -0.63 5.06
CA PRO A 29 -3.03 -1.01 6.17
C PRO A 29 -2.54 -2.45 6.12
N MET A 30 -3.06 -3.29 5.20
CA MET A 30 -2.71 -4.71 5.15
C MET A 30 -1.30 -4.92 4.61
N LEU A 31 -0.63 -5.95 5.13
CA LEU A 31 0.73 -6.30 4.76
C LEU A 31 0.76 -7.20 3.53
N VAL A 32 1.61 -6.84 2.58
CA VAL A 32 1.89 -7.56 1.35
C VAL A 32 3.31 -8.08 1.40
N ILE A 33 3.52 -9.34 1.07
CA ILE A 33 4.84 -9.95 0.93
C ILE A 33 5.50 -9.40 -0.33
N LEU A 34 6.76 -8.97 -0.22
CA LEU A 34 7.59 -8.61 -1.35
C LEU A 34 8.31 -9.85 -1.86
N GLU A 35 8.06 -10.21 -3.10
CA GLU A 35 8.60 -11.41 -3.74
C GLU A 35 9.78 -11.07 -4.63
N LYS A 36 10.77 -11.96 -4.66
CA LYS A 36 11.90 -11.84 -5.59
C LYS A 36 11.47 -12.27 -6.99
N ASN A 37 11.68 -11.39 -7.96
CA ASN A 37 11.53 -11.67 -9.37
C ASN A 37 12.86 -11.32 -10.08
N GLY A 38 13.71 -12.31 -10.30
CA GLY A 38 15.09 -12.09 -10.71
C GLY A 38 15.86 -11.29 -9.65
N ASP A 39 16.46 -10.17 -10.06
CA ASP A 39 17.22 -9.26 -9.19
C ASP A 39 16.35 -8.19 -8.52
N MET A 40 15.05 -8.16 -8.80
CA MET A 40 14.10 -7.16 -8.31
C MET A 40 13.16 -7.74 -7.25
N LEU A 41 12.62 -6.85 -6.42
CA LEU A 41 11.46 -7.13 -5.59
C LEU A 41 10.20 -6.64 -6.31
N THR A 42 9.13 -7.43 -6.21
CA THR A 42 7.79 -7.09 -6.73
C THR A 42 6.75 -7.29 -5.65
N GLN A 43 5.57 -6.71 -5.83
CA GLN A 43 4.44 -6.97 -4.96
C GLN A 43 3.97 -8.41 -5.16
N GLY A 44 3.87 -9.16 -4.06
CA GLY A 44 3.32 -10.50 -4.04
C GLY A 44 1.91 -10.52 -3.45
N ARG A 45 1.60 -11.59 -2.74
CA ARG A 45 0.31 -11.76 -2.06
C ARG A 45 0.28 -11.10 -0.68
N PHE A 46 -0.91 -10.94 -0.13
CA PHE A 46 -1.08 -10.56 1.27
C PHE A 46 -0.41 -11.56 2.21
N LEU A 47 0.20 -11.05 3.28
CA LEU A 47 0.57 -11.87 4.43
C LEU A 47 -0.71 -12.38 5.09
N ARG A 48 -0.76 -13.67 5.40
CA ARG A 48 -1.90 -14.37 5.98
C ARG A 48 -1.58 -14.88 7.38
N ALA A 49 -2.60 -15.09 8.18
CA ALA A 49 -2.42 -15.72 9.49
C ALA A 49 -1.78 -17.11 9.37
N SER A 50 -2.16 -17.88 8.35
CA SER A 50 -1.57 -19.21 8.07
C SER A 50 -0.08 -19.20 7.73
N ASP A 51 0.49 -18.06 7.41
CA ASP A 51 1.93 -17.93 7.16
C ASP A 51 2.73 -17.83 8.46
N LEU A 52 2.07 -17.55 9.57
CA LEU A 52 2.69 -17.23 10.86
C LEU A 52 2.57 -18.41 11.83
N VAL A 53 3.47 -18.43 12.84
CA VAL A 53 3.48 -19.47 13.88
C VAL A 53 2.10 -19.54 14.55
N ASP A 54 1.62 -20.77 14.75
CA ASP A 54 0.32 -21.06 15.34
C ASP A 54 -0.85 -20.29 14.69
N ASN A 55 -0.73 -19.99 13.39
CA ASN A 55 -1.70 -19.20 12.63
C ASN A 55 -2.05 -17.86 13.32
N LEU A 56 -1.12 -17.29 14.08
CA LEU A 56 -1.35 -16.12 14.92
C LEU A 56 -2.56 -16.28 15.86
N GLY A 57 -2.80 -17.48 16.38
CA GLY A 57 -3.94 -17.81 17.22
C GLY A 57 -5.30 -17.75 16.51
N GLN A 58 -5.30 -17.71 15.16
CA GLN A 58 -6.53 -17.64 14.39
C GLN A 58 -7.06 -19.05 14.09
N GLU A 59 -8.23 -19.34 14.63
CA GLU A 59 -9.03 -20.50 14.24
C GLU A 59 -9.73 -20.23 12.91
N ASN A 60 -10.43 -21.12 12.32
CA ASN A 60 -11.26 -20.96 11.10
C ASN A 60 -10.64 -20.13 9.95
N ASN A 61 -10.23 -20.81 8.91
CA ASN A 61 -9.72 -20.22 7.66
C ASN A 61 -8.57 -19.18 7.85
N PRO A 62 -7.48 -19.52 8.57
CA PRO A 62 -6.35 -18.61 8.77
C PRO A 62 -5.71 -18.19 7.44
N GLU A 63 -5.85 -19.01 6.38
CA GLU A 63 -5.39 -18.74 5.02
C GLU A 63 -6.14 -17.59 4.33
N TRP A 64 -7.27 -17.15 4.89
CA TRP A 64 -8.05 -16.02 4.34
C TRP A 64 -7.88 -14.75 5.15
N LYS A 65 -7.27 -14.84 6.34
CA LYS A 65 -7.15 -13.72 7.27
C LYS A 65 -5.90 -12.92 6.98
N THR A 66 -6.08 -11.70 6.51
CA THR A 66 -4.99 -10.74 6.25
C THR A 66 -4.47 -10.14 7.54
N ILE A 67 -3.22 -9.72 7.49
CA ILE A 67 -2.45 -9.24 8.66
C ILE A 67 -2.14 -7.76 8.51
N VAL A 68 -2.20 -7.07 9.64
CA VAL A 68 -1.75 -5.68 9.81
C VAL A 68 -0.68 -5.61 10.90
N LEU A 69 0.07 -4.51 10.95
CA LEU A 69 0.93 -4.17 12.07
C LEU A 69 0.19 -3.17 12.96
N ASP A 70 -0.03 -3.53 14.22
CA ASP A 70 -0.69 -2.64 15.19
C ASP A 70 0.30 -1.60 15.74
N SER A 71 -0.08 -0.32 15.72
CA SER A 71 0.74 0.76 16.25
C SER A 71 0.76 0.85 17.78
N ASN A 72 -0.19 0.19 18.45
CA ASN A 72 -0.26 0.20 19.90
C ASN A 72 0.88 -0.60 20.55
N ASP A 73 1.28 -1.70 19.92
CA ASP A 73 2.28 -2.63 20.46
C ASP A 73 3.31 -3.12 19.45
N ASN A 74 3.22 -2.69 18.19
CA ASN A 74 4.05 -3.12 17.07
C ASN A 74 3.99 -4.64 16.81
N GLN A 75 2.87 -5.29 17.14
CA GLN A 75 2.65 -6.71 16.89
C GLN A 75 1.80 -6.91 15.62
N LEU A 76 1.99 -8.08 15.01
CA LEU A 76 1.17 -8.53 13.90
C LEU A 76 -0.20 -8.97 14.43
N LYS A 77 -1.28 -8.51 13.80
CA LYS A 77 -2.66 -8.83 14.19
C LYS A 77 -3.53 -9.06 12.97
N SER A 78 -4.59 -9.85 13.17
CA SER A 78 -5.63 -10.08 12.16
C SER A 78 -6.87 -9.29 12.53
N PRO A 79 -7.21 -8.21 11.78
CA PRO A 79 -8.36 -7.38 12.10
C PRO A 79 -9.68 -8.09 11.79
N LEU A 80 -10.70 -7.84 12.61
CA LEU A 80 -12.09 -8.21 12.31
C LEU A 80 -12.55 -7.51 11.03
N GLY A 81 -13.27 -8.23 10.18
CA GLY A 81 -13.75 -7.70 8.90
C GLY A 81 -12.86 -8.03 7.72
N SER A 82 -11.70 -8.69 7.93
CA SER A 82 -11.04 -9.43 6.86
C SER A 82 -11.98 -10.52 6.31
N ILE A 83 -11.69 -11.07 5.14
CA ILE A 83 -12.56 -12.07 4.48
C ILE A 83 -12.96 -13.20 5.43
N GLY A 84 -12.06 -13.65 6.33
CA GLY A 84 -12.31 -14.71 7.29
C GLY A 84 -13.37 -14.39 8.36
N TYR A 85 -13.75 -13.13 8.54
CA TYR A 85 -14.74 -12.67 9.52
C TYR A 85 -16.02 -12.13 8.90
N ARG A 86 -16.17 -12.28 7.60
CA ARG A 86 -17.30 -11.72 6.83
C ARG A 86 -18.68 -12.08 7.39
N TRP A 87 -18.81 -13.24 8.02
CA TRP A 87 -20.07 -13.81 8.51
C TRP A 87 -20.15 -13.92 10.03
N GLY A 88 -19.24 -13.28 10.74
CA GLY A 88 -19.28 -13.24 12.20
C GLY A 88 -20.47 -12.42 12.75
N GLN A 89 -20.63 -12.41 14.08
CA GLN A 89 -21.72 -11.67 14.72
C GLN A 89 -21.72 -10.17 14.37
N SER A 90 -20.57 -9.60 14.12
CA SER A 90 -20.47 -8.21 13.68
C SER A 90 -20.90 -8.00 12.23
N GLY A 91 -20.86 -9.03 11.37
CA GLY A 91 -21.38 -9.04 9.98
C GLY A 91 -20.98 -7.86 9.10
N LYS A 92 -20.12 -7.01 9.60
CA LYS A 92 -19.78 -5.72 9.06
C LYS A 92 -18.35 -5.76 8.55
N TRP A 93 -18.17 -5.40 7.30
CA TRP A 93 -16.86 -5.27 6.70
C TRP A 93 -16.04 -4.20 7.41
N ASN A 94 -14.85 -4.56 7.92
CA ASN A 94 -13.83 -3.63 8.42
C ASN A 94 -14.36 -2.42 9.22
N LEU A 95 -15.55 -2.51 9.76
CA LEU A 95 -16.17 -1.41 10.49
C LEU A 95 -15.64 -1.28 11.92
N GLU A 96 -14.92 -2.30 12.40
CA GLU A 96 -14.34 -2.32 13.73
C GLU A 96 -12.85 -2.66 13.60
N ASN A 97 -11.99 -1.74 14.03
CA ASN A 97 -10.55 -1.97 14.15
C ASN A 97 -10.28 -2.80 15.41
N ARG A 98 -10.66 -4.08 15.38
CA ARG A 98 -10.50 -5.02 16.48
C ARG A 98 -9.83 -6.29 16.01
N GLU A 99 -9.04 -6.87 16.88
CA GLU A 99 -8.43 -8.17 16.63
C GLU A 99 -9.46 -9.28 16.61
N GLY A 100 -9.34 -10.19 15.65
CA GLY A 100 -10.28 -11.28 15.43
C GLY A 100 -10.33 -12.33 16.52
N GLY A 101 -9.24 -12.56 17.25
CA GLY A 101 -9.17 -13.56 18.31
C GLY A 101 -9.62 -13.03 19.66
N THR A 102 -9.14 -11.86 20.05
CA THR A 102 -9.31 -11.29 21.40
C THR A 102 -10.38 -10.21 21.47
N GLY A 103 -10.75 -9.60 20.35
CA GLY A 103 -11.63 -8.43 20.30
C GLY A 103 -10.97 -7.14 20.79
N ALA A 104 -9.67 -7.14 21.04
CA ALA A 104 -8.91 -5.96 21.45
C ALA A 104 -8.85 -4.92 20.31
N ASP A 105 -8.86 -3.64 20.68
CA ASP A 105 -8.77 -2.56 19.70
C ASP A 105 -7.41 -2.60 18.98
N ILE A 106 -7.44 -2.40 17.65
CA ILE A 106 -6.28 -2.29 16.78
C ILE A 106 -6.21 -0.87 16.23
N ASN A 107 -5.01 -0.29 16.24
CA ASN A 107 -4.69 0.91 15.49
C ASN A 107 -3.60 0.58 14.45
N SER A 108 -4.00 0.11 13.29
CA SER A 108 -3.07 -0.32 12.25
C SER A 108 -2.12 0.79 11.81
N HIS A 109 -0.84 0.48 11.64
CA HIS A 109 0.05 1.34 10.87
C HIS A 109 -0.44 1.43 9.43
N LEU A 110 -0.63 2.65 8.92
CA LEU A 110 -0.92 2.86 7.51
C LEU A 110 0.38 2.81 6.69
N SER A 111 1.46 3.41 7.19
CA SER A 111 2.79 3.36 6.59
C SER A 111 3.81 2.76 7.56
N LEU A 112 4.75 1.97 7.03
CA LEU A 112 5.89 1.44 7.78
C LEU A 112 7.10 2.37 7.82
N LYS A 113 7.03 3.59 7.30
CA LYS A 113 8.16 4.52 7.17
C LYS A 113 8.98 4.65 8.46
N ASN A 114 8.30 4.74 9.61
CA ASN A 114 8.97 4.89 10.91
C ASN A 114 9.22 3.55 11.63
N ASN A 115 8.79 2.43 11.06
CA ASN A 115 8.86 1.09 11.65
C ASN A 115 9.42 0.06 10.66
N SER A 116 10.13 0.52 9.63
CA SER A 116 10.79 -0.35 8.65
C SER A 116 12.14 -0.84 9.14
N ASP A 117 12.49 -2.06 8.77
CA ASP A 117 13.83 -2.62 8.96
C ASP A 117 14.74 -2.27 7.78
N VAL A 118 14.13 -2.04 6.60
CA VAL A 118 14.85 -1.74 5.37
C VAL A 118 13.99 -0.86 4.44
N ILE A 119 14.65 -0.03 3.64
CA ILE A 119 14.04 0.61 2.49
C ILE A 119 14.37 -0.23 1.27
N ALA A 120 13.36 -0.88 0.72
CA ALA A 120 13.48 -1.80 -0.39
C ALA A 120 13.23 -1.10 -1.73
N ASP A 121 14.01 -1.48 -2.75
CA ASP A 121 13.72 -1.08 -4.13
C ASP A 121 12.73 -2.08 -4.74
N VAL A 122 11.51 -1.62 -5.00
CA VAL A 122 10.40 -2.42 -5.52
C VAL A 122 10.08 -2.00 -6.94
N ALA A 123 9.88 -2.96 -7.83
CA ALA A 123 9.55 -2.73 -9.22
C ALA A 123 8.05 -2.53 -9.41
N PHE A 124 7.70 -1.45 -10.11
CA PHE A 124 6.33 -1.11 -10.48
C PHE A 124 6.19 -1.03 -11.99
N PRO A 125 5.04 -1.44 -12.57
CA PRO A 125 4.78 -1.30 -13.98
C PRO A 125 4.87 0.17 -14.43
N TYR A 126 5.42 0.38 -15.62
CA TYR A 126 5.53 1.69 -16.22
C TYR A 126 4.92 1.71 -17.62
N PHE A 127 3.87 2.47 -17.80
CA PHE A 127 3.12 2.57 -19.07
C PHE A 127 3.48 3.78 -19.94
N GLY A 128 4.45 4.55 -19.55
CA GLY A 128 4.88 5.76 -20.28
C GLY A 128 6.13 5.57 -21.14
N GLY A 129 6.62 4.38 -21.27
CA GLY A 129 7.77 4.01 -22.08
C GLY A 129 7.42 3.89 -23.57
N GLN A 130 8.38 3.48 -24.35
CA GLN A 130 8.26 3.36 -25.81
C GLN A 130 7.31 2.23 -26.22
N GLU A 131 6.88 2.27 -27.49
CA GLU A 131 6.06 1.26 -28.17
C GLU A 131 6.70 -0.14 -28.06
N HIS A 132 6.43 -0.86 -27.02
CA HIS A 132 6.76 -2.27 -26.92
C HIS A 132 5.47 -3.07 -26.70
N GLU A 133 5.37 -4.17 -27.40
CA GLU A 133 4.38 -5.19 -27.17
C GLU A 133 4.56 -5.68 -25.72
N TYR A 134 3.69 -5.18 -24.82
CA TYR A 134 3.78 -5.41 -23.40
C TYR A 134 3.30 -6.83 -23.08
N ASP A 135 4.21 -7.74 -22.80
CA ASP A 135 3.86 -9.03 -22.22
C ASP A 135 3.81 -8.92 -20.70
N TYR A 136 2.62 -8.70 -20.19
CA TYR A 136 2.33 -8.56 -18.75
C TYR A 136 2.86 -9.73 -17.91
N PHE A 137 3.07 -10.89 -18.51
CA PHE A 137 3.47 -12.12 -17.83
C PHE A 137 4.96 -12.46 -17.98
N LYS A 138 5.68 -11.76 -18.82
CA LYS A 138 7.10 -11.96 -19.03
C LYS A 138 7.94 -10.76 -18.61
N HIS A 139 7.88 -10.40 -17.34
CA HIS A 139 8.68 -9.31 -16.75
C HIS A 139 10.19 -9.55 -16.83
N THR A 140 10.72 -9.80 -18.02
CA THR A 140 12.15 -10.05 -18.22
C THR A 140 12.89 -8.82 -18.74
N ASP A 141 12.19 -7.75 -19.12
CA ASP A 141 12.83 -6.55 -19.63
C ASP A 141 12.62 -5.38 -18.64
N HIS A 142 13.72 -4.97 -18.00
CA HIS A 142 13.76 -3.88 -17.00
C HIS A 142 13.34 -2.51 -17.55
N LYS A 143 13.00 -2.40 -18.83
CA LYS A 143 12.63 -1.13 -19.48
C LYS A 143 11.20 -0.68 -19.17
N ASP A 144 10.34 -1.62 -18.79
CA ASP A 144 8.92 -1.36 -18.54
C ASP A 144 8.57 -1.31 -17.05
N VAL A 145 9.57 -1.19 -16.18
CA VAL A 145 9.38 -1.06 -14.75
C VAL A 145 10.09 0.18 -14.22
N GLN A 146 9.52 0.76 -13.17
CA GLN A 146 10.19 1.76 -12.34
C GLN A 146 10.50 1.17 -10.98
N LEU A 147 11.78 1.22 -10.60
CA LEU A 147 12.19 0.92 -9.23
C LEU A 147 11.86 2.11 -8.35
N ARG A 148 11.16 1.87 -7.25
CA ARG A 148 10.82 2.88 -6.26
C ARG A 148 11.03 2.38 -4.86
N LYS A 149 11.42 3.28 -3.99
CA LYS A 149 11.70 2.98 -2.59
C LYS A 149 10.43 2.77 -1.79
N VAL A 150 10.37 1.64 -1.08
CA VAL A 150 9.25 1.26 -0.23
C VAL A 150 9.78 0.88 1.15
N PRO A 151 9.22 1.40 2.25
CA PRO A 151 9.60 0.98 3.58
C PRO A 151 9.09 -0.44 3.81
N ALA A 152 9.98 -1.34 4.19
CA ALA A 152 9.66 -2.74 4.39
C ALA A 152 10.13 -3.25 5.75
N ARG A 153 9.41 -4.23 6.27
CA ARG A 153 9.70 -4.91 7.52
C ARG A 153 9.96 -6.39 7.29
N LYS A 154 10.86 -6.95 8.07
CA LYS A 154 11.17 -8.37 8.10
C LYS A 154 10.14 -9.11 8.95
N VAL A 155 9.61 -10.20 8.43
CA VAL A 155 8.67 -11.08 9.13
C VAL A 155 9.17 -12.51 9.02
N GLN A 156 9.28 -13.18 10.16
CA GLN A 156 9.58 -14.61 10.20
C GLN A 156 8.29 -15.41 10.00
N LEU A 157 8.32 -16.34 9.06
CA LEU A 157 7.21 -17.24 8.77
C LEU A 157 7.26 -18.50 9.64
N ALA A 158 6.17 -19.24 9.65
CA ALA A 158 6.05 -20.50 10.43
C ALA A 158 7.05 -21.58 10.00
N ASP A 159 7.49 -21.56 8.75
CA ASP A 159 8.51 -22.49 8.21
C ASP A 159 9.95 -22.09 8.57
N GLY A 160 10.13 -21.00 9.31
CA GLY A 160 11.42 -20.45 9.69
C GLY A 160 12.08 -19.55 8.64
N SER A 161 11.48 -19.36 7.49
CA SER A 161 11.97 -18.39 6.49
C SER A 161 11.65 -16.95 6.90
N GLU A 162 12.42 -15.99 6.37
CA GLU A 162 12.20 -14.57 6.55
C GLU A 162 11.76 -13.94 5.23
N VAL A 163 10.71 -13.13 5.28
CA VAL A 163 10.20 -12.36 4.14
C VAL A 163 10.19 -10.87 4.47
N LEU A 164 10.23 -10.04 3.43
CA LEU A 164 9.96 -8.61 3.54
C LEU A 164 8.47 -8.36 3.28
N VAL A 165 7.88 -7.48 4.08
CA VAL A 165 6.50 -7.04 3.89
C VAL A 165 6.42 -5.52 3.85
N ALA A 166 5.47 -5.00 3.08
CA ALA A 166 5.12 -3.58 3.04
C ALA A 166 3.60 -3.43 3.17
N THR A 167 3.11 -2.25 3.56
CA THR A 167 1.67 -2.00 3.52
C THR A 167 1.20 -1.76 2.09
N VAL A 168 -0.06 -2.05 1.81
CA VAL A 168 -0.70 -1.66 0.53
C VAL A 168 -0.58 -0.15 0.33
N PHE A 169 -0.70 0.64 1.39
CA PHE A 169 -0.55 2.10 1.34
C PHE A 169 0.83 2.52 0.83
N ASP A 170 1.91 2.01 1.42
CA ASP A 170 3.28 2.35 1.01
C ASP A 170 3.54 1.94 -0.45
N LEU A 171 3.04 0.76 -0.84
CA LEU A 171 3.10 0.30 -2.23
C LEU A 171 2.30 1.19 -3.17
N THR A 172 1.12 1.66 -2.74
CA THR A 172 0.28 2.57 -3.53
C THR A 172 0.93 3.94 -3.71
N ILE A 173 1.47 4.53 -2.64
CA ILE A 173 2.23 5.79 -2.69
C ILE A 173 3.38 5.67 -3.70
N ALA A 174 4.17 4.61 -3.61
CA ALA A 174 5.26 4.35 -4.53
C ALA A 174 4.76 4.12 -5.96
N ASN A 175 3.70 3.32 -6.17
CA ASN A 175 3.14 3.06 -7.48
C ASN A 175 2.68 4.35 -8.19
N TYR A 176 2.08 5.27 -7.45
CA TYR A 176 1.68 6.59 -7.99
C TYR A 176 2.84 7.60 -8.08
N GLY A 177 4.06 7.23 -7.69
CA GLY A 177 5.25 8.06 -7.79
C GLY A 177 5.22 9.28 -6.88
N VAL A 178 4.52 9.21 -5.76
CA VAL A 178 4.47 10.27 -4.75
C VAL A 178 5.69 10.17 -3.84
N ASP A 179 6.40 11.28 -3.64
CA ASP A 179 7.49 11.31 -2.67
C ASP A 179 6.96 11.18 -1.24
N ASN A 180 7.40 10.14 -0.55
CA ASN A 180 7.12 9.90 0.87
C ASN A 180 8.33 10.24 1.76
N GLY A 181 9.23 11.07 1.28
CA GLY A 181 10.43 11.48 2.02
C GLY A 181 11.45 10.35 2.23
N LEU A 182 11.51 9.39 1.31
CA LEU A 182 12.48 8.28 1.32
C LEU A 182 13.72 8.56 0.48
N GLY A 183 13.82 9.76 -0.11
CA GLY A 183 14.91 10.14 -0.99
C GLY A 183 14.91 9.36 -2.30
N ASP A 184 13.73 9.09 -2.85
CA ASP A 184 13.56 8.38 -4.10
C ASP A 184 13.58 9.36 -5.29
N ALA A 185 14.61 9.25 -6.13
CA ALA A 185 14.75 10.10 -7.32
C ALA A 185 13.65 9.85 -8.37
N ASN A 186 12.98 8.69 -8.33
CA ASN A 186 11.90 8.33 -9.24
C ASN A 186 10.51 8.79 -8.77
N CYS A 187 10.41 9.32 -7.55
CA CYS A 187 9.18 9.90 -7.02
C CYS A 187 9.15 11.42 -7.20
N ALA A 188 7.95 11.97 -7.35
CA ALA A 188 7.74 13.40 -7.55
C ALA A 188 7.52 14.12 -6.23
N THR A 189 8.18 15.26 -6.06
CA THR A 189 8.01 16.15 -4.92
C THR A 189 6.97 17.25 -5.18
N SER A 190 6.68 17.52 -6.44
CA SER A 190 5.75 18.56 -6.91
C SER A 190 4.81 18.02 -7.98
N PHE A 191 3.61 18.60 -8.08
CA PHE A 191 2.68 18.36 -9.18
C PHE A 191 3.20 18.83 -10.55
N ASP A 192 4.20 19.73 -10.55
CA ASP A 192 4.86 20.26 -11.74
C ASP A 192 6.04 19.42 -12.22
N ASP A 193 6.48 18.44 -11.45
CA ASP A 193 7.55 17.54 -11.84
C ASP A 193 7.10 16.70 -13.05
N ASP A 194 7.97 16.63 -14.06
CA ASP A 194 7.73 15.79 -15.25
C ASP A 194 8.14 14.33 -14.97
N LYS A 195 7.45 13.72 -14.02
CA LYS A 195 7.66 12.32 -13.63
C LYS A 195 6.37 11.54 -13.80
N PRO A 196 6.45 10.22 -14.07
CA PRO A 196 5.28 9.39 -14.28
C PRO A 196 4.22 9.56 -13.19
N TYR A 197 2.98 9.70 -13.65
CA TYR A 197 1.73 9.81 -12.91
C TYR A 197 1.49 11.14 -12.21
N THR A 198 2.36 12.14 -12.36
CA THR A 198 2.07 13.51 -11.90
C THR A 198 1.02 14.20 -12.79
N PRO A 199 0.38 15.28 -12.29
CA PRO A 199 -0.45 16.14 -13.13
C PRO A 199 0.28 16.73 -14.34
N ALA A 200 1.56 17.11 -14.21
CA ALA A 200 2.36 17.63 -15.31
C ALA A 200 2.66 16.57 -16.39
N TRP A 201 2.98 15.36 -15.97
CA TRP A 201 3.22 14.24 -16.89
C TRP A 201 1.95 13.86 -17.66
N GLN A 202 0.80 13.71 -16.96
CA GLN A 202 -0.46 13.31 -17.60
C GLN A 202 -0.96 14.36 -18.59
N GLU A 203 -0.71 15.67 -18.37
CA GLU A 203 -1.09 16.74 -19.30
C GLU A 203 -0.50 16.50 -20.68
N LYS A 204 0.74 16.03 -20.76
CA LYS A 204 1.41 15.70 -22.04
C LYS A 204 0.80 14.48 -22.73
N VAL A 205 0.26 13.55 -21.96
CA VAL A 205 -0.33 12.28 -22.48
C VAL A 205 -1.78 12.49 -22.87
N THR A 206 -2.56 13.16 -22.05
CA THR A 206 -4.02 13.26 -22.20
C THR A 206 -4.49 14.57 -22.79
N GLY A 207 -3.68 15.63 -22.72
CA GLY A 207 -4.05 17.00 -23.10
C GLY A 207 -4.93 17.70 -22.05
N VAL A 208 -5.32 17.04 -20.95
CA VAL A 208 -6.05 17.68 -19.85
C VAL A 208 -5.07 18.51 -19.03
N LYS A 209 -5.39 19.78 -18.84
CA LYS A 209 -4.51 20.69 -18.09
C LYS A 209 -4.30 20.23 -16.66
N ARG A 210 -3.05 20.26 -16.18
CA ARG A 210 -2.71 19.89 -14.79
C ARG A 210 -3.48 20.70 -13.75
N ALA A 211 -3.71 21.99 -14.02
CA ALA A 211 -4.47 22.86 -13.13
C ALA A 211 -5.91 22.36 -12.93
N ASP A 212 -6.55 21.87 -14.00
CA ASP A 212 -7.89 21.34 -13.93
C ASP A 212 -7.94 20.03 -13.09
N VAL A 213 -6.94 19.15 -13.29
CA VAL A 213 -6.83 17.92 -12.51
C VAL A 213 -6.68 18.20 -11.01
N ILE A 214 -5.82 19.16 -10.66
CA ILE A 214 -5.57 19.54 -9.26
C ILE A 214 -6.82 20.16 -8.64
N ILE A 215 -7.45 21.12 -9.32
CA ILE A 215 -8.63 21.83 -8.81
C ILE A 215 -9.82 20.87 -8.63
N TYR A 216 -10.10 20.01 -9.61
CA TYR A 216 -11.22 19.07 -9.50
C TYR A 216 -11.03 18.08 -8.37
N ASP A 217 -9.80 17.64 -8.13
CA ASP A 217 -9.48 16.73 -7.05
C ASP A 217 -9.65 17.40 -5.69
N GLN A 218 -9.15 18.62 -5.53
CA GLN A 218 -9.31 19.42 -4.31
C GLN A 218 -10.78 19.73 -4.01
N LEU A 219 -11.56 20.13 -5.03
CA LEU A 219 -12.99 20.41 -4.87
C LEU A 219 -13.80 19.17 -4.56
N GLY A 220 -13.50 18.04 -5.24
CA GLY A 220 -14.16 16.77 -4.97
C GLY A 220 -13.91 16.29 -3.54
N THR A 221 -12.71 16.45 -3.06
CA THR A 221 -12.33 16.04 -1.70
C THR A 221 -12.85 16.98 -0.63
N ALA A 222 -12.86 18.30 -0.88
CA ALA A 222 -13.42 19.29 0.05
C ALA A 222 -14.94 19.13 0.28
N ALA A 223 -15.65 18.51 -0.65
CA ALA A 223 -17.08 18.22 -0.50
C ALA A 223 -17.37 17.10 0.51
N PHE A 224 -16.34 16.35 0.95
CA PHE A 224 -16.44 15.26 1.93
C PHE A 224 -15.83 15.61 3.30
N LEU A 225 -15.28 16.80 3.47
CA LEU A 225 -14.74 17.34 4.73
C LEU A 225 -15.74 18.31 5.38
#